data_2843a84ce912515d37acbfe6f25de0fc
#
_entry.id   2843a84ce912515d37acbfe6f25de0fc
#
_cell.length_a   1.000
_cell.length_b   1.000
_cell.length_c   1.000
_cell.angle_alpha   90.00
_cell.angle_beta   90.00
_cell.angle_gamma   90.00
#
_symmetry.space_group_name_H-M   'P 1'
#
loop_
_entity.id
_entity.type
_entity.pdbx_description
1 polymer ?
#
loop_
_entity_poly.entity_id
_entity_poly.type
_entity_poly.pdbx_seq_one_letter_code
_entity_poly.pdbx_strand_id
1 'polypeptide(L)'
;MVKKPVIKFTANFERNLEDIERFLTDAEAPQAYDGLLDELLETVIPNLERFTGIGRPFMIRQPHSVETTNTLATLRAKLLALTTDPEALREYALKDYLLLYAPIGGAIYLLAIRHQRQLSFDFEGYWGR
;
A
#
# COMPACT_ATOMS: atom_id res chain seq x y z
N MET A 1 2.38 -20.53 20.24
CA MET A 1 3.27 -20.13 19.14
C MET A 1 2.51 -19.19 18.20
N VAL A 2 3.06 -18.02 17.96
CA VAL A 2 2.42 -17.04 17.08
C VAL A 2 2.78 -17.35 15.64
N LYS A 3 1.78 -17.54 14.81
CA LYS A 3 1.96 -17.83 13.40
C LYS A 3 2.23 -16.54 12.64
N LYS A 4 3.24 -16.54 11.76
CA LYS A 4 3.52 -15.36 10.93
C LYS A 4 2.34 -15.09 10.00
N PRO A 5 1.97 -13.81 9.82
CA PRO A 5 0.93 -13.48 8.87
C PRO A 5 1.38 -13.75 7.43
N VAL A 6 0.43 -14.04 6.57
CA VAL A 6 0.68 -14.25 5.14
C VAL A 6 0.63 -12.88 4.45
N ILE A 7 1.66 -12.59 3.67
CA ILE A 7 1.68 -11.34 2.88
C ILE A 7 0.96 -11.58 1.56
N LYS A 8 -0.04 -10.75 1.27
CA LYS A 8 -0.83 -10.82 0.04
C LYS A 8 -0.55 -9.59 -0.82
N PHE A 9 -0.12 -9.82 -2.04
CA PHE A 9 0.10 -8.74 -3.01
C PHE A 9 -1.16 -8.58 -3.84
N THR A 10 -1.84 -7.44 -3.69
CA THR A 10 -3.04 -7.19 -4.50
C THR A 10 -2.64 -6.79 -5.93
N ALA A 11 -3.55 -6.96 -6.87
CA ALA A 11 -3.30 -6.56 -8.25
C ALA A 11 -3.01 -5.06 -8.35
N ASN A 12 -3.68 -4.25 -7.53
CA ASN A 12 -3.44 -2.81 -7.51
C ASN A 12 -2.01 -2.48 -7.06
N PHE A 13 -1.53 -3.16 -6.02
CA PHE A 13 -0.16 -2.96 -5.53
C PHE A 13 0.86 -3.34 -6.61
N GLU A 14 0.65 -4.49 -7.25
CA GLU A 14 1.54 -4.94 -8.32
C GLU A 14 1.55 -3.97 -9.49
N ARG A 15 0.39 -3.42 -9.86
CA ARG A 15 0.30 -2.42 -10.92
C ARG A 15 1.06 -1.15 -10.54
N ASN A 16 0.93 -0.72 -9.28
CA ASN A 16 1.68 0.44 -8.80
C ASN A 16 3.19 0.21 -8.93
N LEU A 17 3.66 -1.00 -8.59
CA LEU A 17 5.08 -1.31 -8.74
C LEU A 17 5.52 -1.28 -10.20
N GLU A 18 4.71 -1.81 -11.10
CA GLU A 18 5.02 -1.78 -12.55
C GLU A 18 5.10 -0.35 -13.05
N ASP A 19 4.20 0.52 -12.61
CA ASP A 19 4.20 1.93 -12.99
C ASP A 19 5.46 2.64 -12.48
N ILE A 20 5.87 2.32 -11.26
CA ILE A 20 7.10 2.87 -10.68
C ILE A 20 8.32 2.40 -11.46
N GLU A 21 8.37 1.12 -11.81
CA GLU A 21 9.47 0.57 -12.60
C GLU A 21 9.57 1.27 -13.94
N ARG A 22 8.45 1.46 -14.63
CA ARG A 22 8.41 2.14 -15.91
C ARG A 22 8.89 3.58 -15.79
N PHE A 23 8.41 4.28 -14.78
CA PHE A 23 8.81 5.67 -14.53
C PHE A 23 10.32 5.77 -14.30
N LEU A 24 10.88 4.90 -13.47
CA LEU A 24 12.31 4.92 -13.14
C LEU A 24 13.16 4.51 -14.35
N THR A 25 12.69 3.56 -15.16
CA THR A 25 13.39 3.17 -16.39
C THR A 25 13.44 4.33 -17.37
N ASP A 26 12.30 5.03 -17.54
CA ASP A 26 12.23 6.19 -18.43
C ASP A 26 13.08 7.35 -17.91
N ALA A 27 13.27 7.45 -16.60
CA ALA A 27 14.13 8.47 -15.98
C ALA A 27 15.59 8.05 -15.92
N GLU A 28 15.94 6.92 -16.57
CA GLU A 28 17.30 6.39 -16.59
C GLU A 28 17.86 6.04 -15.20
N ALA A 29 16.97 5.61 -14.31
CA ALA A 29 17.32 5.25 -12.93
C ALA A 29 16.78 3.86 -12.53
N PRO A 30 17.02 2.80 -13.34
CA PRO A 30 16.48 1.48 -13.03
C PRO A 30 17.01 0.91 -11.71
N GLN A 31 18.20 1.29 -11.29
CA GLN A 31 18.77 0.84 -10.02
C GLN A 31 17.97 1.34 -8.81
N ALA A 32 17.23 2.45 -8.96
CA ALA A 32 16.39 2.95 -7.88
C ALA A 32 15.22 2.00 -7.64
N TYR A 33 14.73 1.32 -8.67
CA TYR A 33 13.70 0.31 -8.52
C TYR A 33 14.22 -0.90 -7.76
N ASP A 34 15.42 -1.35 -8.08
CA ASP A 34 16.05 -2.46 -7.36
C ASP A 34 16.19 -2.11 -5.87
N GLY A 35 16.56 -0.87 -5.56
CA GLY A 35 16.64 -0.40 -4.18
C GLY A 35 15.30 -0.43 -3.47
N LEU A 36 14.23 -0.07 -4.16
CA LEU A 36 12.88 -0.14 -3.61
C LEU A 36 12.50 -1.59 -3.31
N LEU A 37 12.75 -2.52 -4.24
CA LEU A 37 12.45 -3.93 -4.03
C LEU A 37 13.24 -4.50 -2.86
N ASP A 38 14.52 -4.15 -2.75
CA ASP A 38 15.36 -4.59 -1.64
C ASP A 38 14.79 -4.09 -0.31
N GLU A 39 14.38 -2.84 -0.24
CA GLU A 39 13.79 -2.29 0.99
C GLU A 39 12.50 -3.02 1.34
N LEU A 40 11.64 -3.29 0.36
CA LEU A 40 10.39 -4.03 0.58
C LEU A 40 10.68 -5.43 1.12
N LEU A 41 11.59 -6.16 0.49
CA LEU A 41 11.85 -7.56 0.82
C LEU A 41 12.68 -7.75 2.08
N GLU A 42 13.64 -6.85 2.32
CA GLU A 42 14.60 -7.02 3.42
C GLU A 42 14.21 -6.27 4.68
N THR A 43 13.39 -5.24 4.58
CA THR A 43 13.03 -4.39 5.72
C THR A 43 11.54 -4.37 5.98
N VAL A 44 10.75 -3.98 4.98
CA VAL A 44 9.32 -3.70 5.18
C VAL A 44 8.55 -4.98 5.49
N ILE A 45 8.65 -5.98 4.63
CA ILE A 45 7.91 -7.24 4.81
C ILE A 45 8.29 -7.93 6.11
N PRO A 46 9.59 -8.09 6.45
CA PRO A 46 9.94 -8.67 7.76
C PRO A 46 9.39 -7.86 8.94
N ASN A 47 9.38 -6.54 8.85
CA ASN A 47 8.83 -5.70 9.91
C ASN A 47 7.33 -5.90 10.06
N LEU A 48 6.60 -6.00 8.94
CA LEU A 48 5.15 -6.24 8.96
C LEU A 48 4.83 -7.64 9.51
N GLU A 49 5.65 -8.65 9.17
CA GLU A 49 5.47 -9.99 9.69
C GLU A 49 5.67 -10.06 11.20
N ARG A 50 6.58 -9.24 11.72
CA ARG A 50 6.90 -9.20 13.14
C ARG A 50 5.94 -8.30 13.92
N PHE A 51 5.58 -7.16 13.36
CA PHE A 51 4.73 -6.16 14.02
C PHE A 51 3.68 -5.66 13.03
N THR A 52 2.57 -6.39 12.92
CA THR A 52 1.54 -6.11 11.92
C THR A 52 0.95 -4.70 12.04
N GLY A 53 0.95 -4.13 13.22
CA GLY A 53 0.43 -2.79 13.45
C GLY A 53 1.50 -1.71 13.47
N ILE A 54 2.70 -1.97 12.91
CA ILE A 54 3.83 -1.03 12.98
C ILE A 54 3.55 0.29 12.26
N GLY A 55 2.76 0.26 11.18
CA GLY A 55 2.39 1.47 10.47
C GLY A 55 1.37 2.29 11.28
N ARG A 56 1.16 3.52 10.86
CA ARG A 56 0.17 4.39 11.50
C ARG A 56 -1.19 4.18 10.84
N PRO A 57 -2.30 4.40 11.58
CA PRO A 57 -3.63 4.34 10.97
C PRO A 57 -3.72 5.32 9.80
N PHE A 58 -4.33 4.86 8.69
CA PHE A 58 -4.59 5.73 7.56
C PHE A 58 -5.88 6.49 7.85
N MET A 59 -5.75 7.77 8.17
CA MET A 59 -6.87 8.61 8.53
C MET A 59 -7.58 9.13 7.30
N ILE A 60 -8.85 8.75 7.13
CA ILE A 60 -9.69 9.33 6.09
C ILE A 60 -10.21 10.66 6.61
N ARG A 61 -9.51 11.74 6.25
CA ARG A 61 -9.91 13.09 6.65
C ARG A 61 -11.02 13.59 5.75
N GLN A 62 -11.73 14.62 6.19
CA GLN A 62 -12.74 15.22 5.35
C GLN A 62 -12.09 15.73 4.06
N PRO A 63 -12.66 15.37 2.90
CA PRO A 63 -12.09 15.80 1.64
C PRO A 63 -12.33 17.29 1.41
N HIS A 64 -11.35 17.92 0.75
CA HIS A 64 -11.44 19.33 0.41
C HIS A 64 -11.93 19.56 -1.02
N SER A 65 -12.13 18.50 -1.79
CA SER A 65 -12.56 18.60 -3.18
C SER A 65 -13.46 17.43 -3.54
N VAL A 66 -14.23 17.58 -4.62
CA VAL A 66 -15.09 16.52 -5.13
C VAL A 66 -14.26 15.31 -5.56
N GLU A 67 -13.12 15.57 -6.19
CA GLU A 67 -12.21 14.50 -6.62
C GLU A 67 -11.72 13.67 -5.45
N THR A 68 -11.30 14.33 -4.38
CA THR A 68 -10.88 13.63 -3.16
C THR A 68 -12.02 12.83 -2.56
N THR A 69 -13.24 13.40 -2.56
CA THR A 69 -14.44 12.70 -2.08
C THR A 69 -14.68 11.42 -2.86
N ASN A 70 -14.59 11.48 -4.19
CA ASN A 70 -14.81 10.31 -5.04
C ASN A 70 -13.73 9.26 -4.81
N THR A 71 -12.48 9.67 -4.65
CA THR A 71 -11.38 8.76 -4.35
C THR A 71 -11.59 8.05 -3.03
N LEU A 72 -12.01 8.78 -2.00
CA LEU A 72 -12.28 8.19 -0.69
C LEU A 72 -13.47 7.24 -0.72
N ALA A 73 -14.52 7.57 -1.49
CA ALA A 73 -15.66 6.68 -1.64
C ALA A 73 -15.26 5.38 -2.32
N THR A 74 -14.42 5.46 -3.36
CA THR A 74 -13.91 4.28 -4.06
C THR A 74 -13.05 3.43 -3.14
N LEU A 75 -12.16 4.07 -2.38
CA LEU A 75 -11.31 3.38 -1.42
C LEU A 75 -12.14 2.64 -0.38
N ARG A 76 -13.13 3.33 0.17
CA ARG A 76 -14.00 2.74 1.19
C ARG A 76 -14.76 1.54 0.65
N ALA A 77 -15.29 1.64 -0.57
CA ALA A 77 -16.02 0.54 -1.19
C ALA A 77 -15.12 -0.68 -1.42
N LYS A 78 -13.89 -0.46 -1.88
CA LYS A 78 -12.93 -1.55 -2.08
C LYS A 78 -12.51 -2.18 -0.76
N LEU A 79 -12.33 -1.36 0.27
CA LEU A 79 -11.94 -1.85 1.58
C LEU A 79 -13.05 -2.68 2.20
N LEU A 80 -14.32 -2.28 2.05
CA LEU A 80 -15.45 -3.03 2.57
C LEU A 80 -15.63 -4.39 1.89
N ALA A 81 -15.09 -4.55 0.69
CA ALA A 81 -15.09 -5.85 0.01
C ALA A 81 -14.10 -6.83 0.67
N LEU A 82 -13.11 -6.32 1.39
CA LEU A 82 -12.09 -7.14 2.06
C LEU A 82 -12.36 -7.30 3.55
N THR A 83 -12.93 -6.29 4.20
CA THR A 83 -13.13 -6.29 5.64
C THR A 83 -14.30 -5.38 6.01
N THR A 84 -14.93 -5.66 7.15
CA THR A 84 -15.94 -4.78 7.71
C THR A 84 -15.33 -3.68 8.59
N ASP A 85 -14.01 -3.69 8.78
CA ASP A 85 -13.30 -2.72 9.62
C ASP A 85 -12.46 -1.77 8.78
N PRO A 86 -12.99 -0.56 8.44
CA PRO A 86 -12.21 0.41 7.67
C PRO A 86 -10.99 0.94 8.42
N GLU A 87 -10.93 0.74 9.73
CA GLU A 87 -9.79 1.18 10.52
C GLU A 87 -8.61 0.21 10.48
N ALA A 88 -8.79 -0.94 9.84
CA ALA A 88 -7.68 -1.86 9.58
C ALA A 88 -6.65 -1.27 8.62
N LEU A 89 -7.01 -0.21 7.91
CA LEU A 89 -6.14 0.42 6.91
C LEU A 89 -5.00 1.16 7.59
N ARG A 90 -3.76 0.86 7.19
CA ARG A 90 -2.56 1.45 7.78
C ARG A 90 -1.59 1.90 6.70
N GLU A 91 -0.72 2.83 7.08
CA GLU A 91 0.28 3.42 6.20
C GLU A 91 1.66 3.18 6.79
N TYR A 92 2.60 2.73 5.96
CA TYR A 92 3.98 2.49 6.36
C TYR A 92 4.91 3.33 5.48
N ALA A 93 5.77 4.13 6.12
CA ALA A 93 6.69 4.99 5.38
C ALA A 93 8.00 4.25 5.08
N LEU A 94 8.36 4.19 3.80
CA LEU A 94 9.67 3.77 3.35
C LEU A 94 10.54 5.03 3.17
N LYS A 95 11.76 4.85 2.70
CA LYS A 95 12.68 5.97 2.48
C LYS A 95 12.06 7.04 1.55
N ASP A 96 11.56 6.64 0.39
CA ASP A 96 11.00 7.56 -0.60
C ASP A 96 9.55 7.27 -0.96
N TYR A 97 8.94 6.25 -0.36
CA TYR A 97 7.62 5.76 -0.74
C TYR A 97 6.73 5.61 0.48
N LEU A 98 5.43 5.55 0.23
CA LEU A 98 4.44 5.22 1.24
C LEU A 98 3.70 3.97 0.79
N LEU A 99 3.55 3.03 1.71
CA LEU A 99 2.84 1.77 1.48
C LEU A 99 1.52 1.82 2.24
N LEU A 100 0.44 1.51 1.53
CA LEU A 100 -0.88 1.35 2.14
C LEU A 100 -1.15 -0.15 2.28
N TYR A 101 -1.46 -0.58 3.49
CA TYR A 101 -1.70 -2.00 3.76
C TYR A 101 -2.80 -2.18 4.79
N ALA A 102 -3.32 -3.41 4.88
CA ALA A 102 -4.34 -3.74 5.87
C ALA A 102 -4.11 -5.14 6.42
N PRO A 103 -3.91 -5.29 7.74
CA PRO A 103 -3.91 -6.60 8.37
C PRO A 103 -5.36 -7.06 8.55
N ILE A 104 -5.70 -8.19 7.92
CA ILE A 104 -7.06 -8.73 7.94
C ILE A 104 -6.97 -10.24 8.14
N GLY A 105 -7.50 -10.68 9.26
CA GLY A 105 -7.45 -12.10 9.60
C GLY A 105 -6.06 -12.64 9.65
N GLY A 106 -5.45 -13.49 9.40
CA GLY A 106 -4.05 -13.91 9.44
C GLY A 106 -3.23 -13.44 8.26
N ALA A 107 -3.69 -12.44 7.51
CA ALA A 107 -2.99 -11.95 6.33
C ALA A 107 -2.76 -10.45 6.39
N ILE A 108 -1.76 -10.00 5.65
CA ILE A 108 -1.49 -8.57 5.45
C ILE A 108 -1.62 -8.31 3.96
N TYR A 109 -2.59 -7.48 3.59
CA TYR A 109 -2.82 -7.11 2.20
C TYR A 109 -2.05 -5.84 1.88
N LEU A 110 -1.14 -5.92 0.91
CA LEU A 110 -0.44 -4.74 0.38
C LEU A 110 -1.35 -4.15 -0.70
N LEU A 111 -1.89 -2.97 -0.44
CA LEU A 111 -2.98 -2.42 -1.23
C LEU A 111 -2.52 -1.46 -2.32
N ALA A 112 -1.57 -0.57 -1.96
CA ALA A 112 -1.09 0.46 -2.87
C ALA A 112 0.26 0.96 -2.38
N ILE A 113 1.06 1.50 -3.31
CA ILE A 113 2.33 2.14 -2.97
C ILE A 113 2.47 3.37 -3.86
N ARG A 114 2.97 4.46 -3.28
CA ARG A 114 3.20 5.70 -4.01
C ARG A 114 4.49 6.36 -3.54
N HIS A 115 5.08 7.17 -4.41
CA HIS A 115 6.18 8.03 -4.02
C HIS A 115 5.65 9.08 -3.04
N GLN A 116 6.46 9.48 -2.05
CA GLN A 116 6.04 10.45 -1.05
C GLN A 116 5.63 11.80 -1.65
N ARG A 117 6.13 12.12 -2.84
CA ARG A 117 5.80 13.38 -3.53
C ARG A 117 4.47 13.32 -4.28
N GLN A 118 3.90 12.14 -4.50
CA GLN A 118 2.58 12.02 -5.09
C GLN A 118 1.54 12.46 -4.06
N LEU A 119 0.49 13.14 -4.52
CA LEU A 119 -0.53 13.67 -3.62
C LEU A 119 -1.51 12.62 -3.11
N SER A 120 -1.69 11.54 -3.87
CA SER A 120 -2.65 10.50 -3.51
C SER A 120 -2.22 9.15 -4.05
N PHE A 121 -2.77 8.08 -3.44
CA PHE A 121 -2.59 6.73 -3.95
C PHE A 121 -3.42 6.52 -5.21
N ASP A 122 -2.95 5.63 -6.08
CA ASP A 122 -3.68 5.19 -7.25
C ASP A 122 -4.50 3.96 -6.88
N PHE A 123 -5.82 4.06 -6.96
CA PHE A 123 -6.75 3.01 -6.55
C PHE A 123 -7.52 2.39 -7.72
N GLU A 124 -7.08 2.61 -8.95
CA GLU A 124 -7.79 2.06 -10.11
C GLU A 124 -7.71 0.54 -10.22
N GLY A 125 -6.70 -0.07 -9.60
CA GLY A 125 -6.53 -1.50 -9.66
C GLY A 125 -7.47 -2.26 -8.75
N TYR A 126 -7.33 -3.58 -8.76
CA TYR A 126 -8.15 -4.49 -7.97
C TYR A 126 -7.41 -4.84 -6.67
N TRP A 127 -8.11 -4.76 -5.53
CA TRP A 127 -7.52 -5.06 -4.23
C TRP A 127 -7.77 -6.49 -3.74
N GLY A 128 -8.63 -7.23 -4.39
CA GLY A 128 -8.78 -8.64 -4.09
C GLY A 128 -7.54 -9.42 -4.48
N ARG A 129 -7.55 -10.70 -4.22
CA ARG A 129 -6.42 -11.56 -4.56
C ARG A 129 -6.17 -11.67 -6.03
#